data_7120f8e517a71da15d2ddfea408d7435
#
_entry.id   7120f8e517a71da15d2ddfea408d7435
#
_cell.length_a   1.000
_cell.length_b   1.000
_cell.length_c   1.000
_cell.angle_alpha   90.00
_cell.angle_beta   90.00
_cell.angle_gamma   90.00
#
_symmetry.space_group_name_H-M   'P 1'
#
loop_
_entity.id
_entity.type
_entity.pdbx_description
1 polymer ?
#
loop_
_entity_poly.entity_id
_entity_poly.type
_entity_poly.pdbx_seq_one_letter_code
_entity_poly.pdbx_strand_id
1 'polypeptide(L)'
;MKTLGLIGGMSPESTVSYYQIINREINRRLGGNHSADLLMHSVNFATIAALQSSGNWSQAGKVLAESAVKLEQMGAQAIVLATNTMHKVAPTIEEAVKVPLIHVVDATADAIKARG
;
A
#
# COMPACT_ATOMS: atom_id res chain seq x y z
N MET A 1 -12.05 8.95 -9.18
CA MET A 1 -10.97 8.67 -8.21
C MET A 1 -10.48 7.24 -8.38
N LYS A 2 -9.17 7.05 -8.39
CA LYS A 2 -8.59 5.70 -8.47
C LYS A 2 -8.75 4.94 -7.16
N THR A 3 -8.94 3.63 -7.26
CA THR A 3 -8.91 2.72 -6.12
C THR A 3 -7.46 2.40 -5.77
N LEU A 4 -7.07 2.65 -4.52
CA LEU A 4 -5.73 2.39 -4.03
C LEU A 4 -5.70 1.05 -3.28
N GLY A 5 -4.63 0.29 -3.47
CA GLY A 5 -4.37 -0.93 -2.71
C GLY A 5 -3.30 -0.68 -1.67
N LEU A 6 -3.63 -0.84 -0.40
CA LEU A 6 -2.73 -0.59 0.71
C LEU A 6 -2.24 -1.92 1.29
N ILE A 7 -0.94 -2.17 1.22
CA ILE A 7 -0.31 -3.29 1.92
C ILE A 7 0.06 -2.80 3.31
N GLY A 8 -0.61 -3.32 4.31
CA GLY A 8 -0.46 -2.90 5.70
C GLY A 8 -0.17 -4.05 6.65
N GLY A 9 -0.20 -3.74 7.93
CA GLY A 9 0.02 -4.72 9.00
C GLY A 9 1.45 -4.78 9.53
N MET A 10 2.33 -3.90 9.07
CA MET A 10 3.76 -3.92 9.37
C MET A 10 4.27 -2.56 9.90
N SER A 11 3.96 -2.10 11.06
CA SER A 11 3.06 -2.61 12.08
C SER A 11 1.61 -2.16 11.84
N PRO A 12 0.64 -2.76 12.58
CA PRO A 12 -0.76 -2.31 12.48
C PRO A 12 -0.96 -0.84 12.85
N GLU A 13 -0.26 -0.33 13.85
CA GLU A 13 -0.34 1.07 14.26
C GLU A 13 0.09 2.02 13.15
N SER A 14 1.17 1.70 12.44
CA SER A 14 1.63 2.49 11.30
C SER A 14 0.61 2.48 10.17
N THR A 15 -0.04 1.34 9.95
CA THR A 15 -1.08 1.20 8.93
C THR A 15 -2.26 2.13 9.22
N VAL A 16 -2.68 2.25 10.46
CA VAL A 16 -3.75 3.18 10.86
C VAL A 16 -3.35 4.61 10.51
N SER A 17 -2.10 4.98 10.77
CA SER A 17 -1.59 6.32 10.43
C SER A 17 -1.63 6.58 8.92
N TYR A 18 -1.20 5.62 8.11
CA TYR A 18 -1.27 5.75 6.65
C TYR A 18 -2.70 5.90 6.16
N TYR A 19 -3.61 5.10 6.70
CA TYR A 19 -5.03 5.17 6.36
C TYR A 19 -5.58 6.56 6.66
N GLN A 20 -5.27 7.10 7.84
CA GLN A 20 -5.72 8.42 8.25
C GLN A 20 -5.15 9.52 7.37
N ILE A 21 -3.84 9.45 7.06
CA ILE A 21 -3.16 10.45 6.23
C ILE A 21 -3.80 10.51 4.84
N ILE A 22 -4.00 9.36 4.22
CA ILE A 22 -4.59 9.27 2.88
C ILE A 22 -6.00 9.88 2.89
N ASN A 23 -6.82 9.49 3.85
CA ASN A 23 -8.20 9.97 3.91
C ASN A 23 -8.30 11.47 4.23
N ARG A 24 -7.45 11.97 5.11
CA ARG A 24 -7.40 13.40 5.41
C ARG A 24 -7.01 14.21 4.18
N GLU A 25 -6.03 13.73 3.43
CA GLU A 25 -5.55 14.44 2.24
C GLU A 25 -6.60 14.45 1.15
N ILE A 26 -7.29 13.34 0.92
CA ILE A 26 -8.40 13.27 -0.03
C ILE A 26 -9.52 14.24 0.39
N ASN A 27 -9.90 14.22 1.65
CA ASN A 27 -10.97 15.10 2.17
C ASN A 27 -10.56 16.57 2.06
N ARG A 28 -9.31 16.89 2.37
CA ARG A 28 -8.81 18.26 2.27
C ARG A 28 -8.93 18.81 0.85
N ARG A 29 -8.65 17.99 -0.15
CA ARG A 29 -8.65 18.42 -1.56
C ARG A 29 -10.02 18.38 -2.19
N LEU A 30 -10.86 17.42 -1.83
CA LEU A 30 -12.17 17.24 -2.45
C LEU A 30 -13.33 17.77 -1.60
N GLY A 31 -13.12 17.92 -0.30
CA GLY A 31 -14.12 18.46 0.62
C GLY A 31 -15.28 17.53 0.94
N GLY A 32 -16.27 18.05 1.65
CA GLY A 32 -17.49 17.33 1.99
C GLY A 32 -17.23 16.04 2.73
N ASN A 33 -17.87 14.96 2.29
CA ASN A 33 -17.72 13.64 2.85
C ASN A 33 -16.74 12.76 2.07
N HIS A 34 -15.92 13.36 1.19
CA HIS A 34 -14.97 12.57 0.38
C HIS A 34 -13.93 11.89 1.25
N SER A 35 -13.71 10.62 0.97
CA SER A 35 -12.66 9.80 1.54
C SER A 35 -12.05 8.96 0.42
N ALA A 36 -10.93 8.29 0.70
CA ALA A 36 -10.26 7.48 -0.30
C ALA A 36 -11.02 6.19 -0.60
N ASP A 37 -10.99 5.77 -1.85
CA ASP A 37 -11.47 4.46 -2.26
C ASP A 37 -10.29 3.49 -2.09
N LEU A 38 -10.31 2.70 -1.02
CA LEU A 38 -9.18 1.88 -0.61
C LEU A 38 -9.54 0.40 -0.48
N LEU A 39 -8.63 -0.44 -0.98
CA LEU A 39 -8.57 -1.85 -0.64
C LEU A 39 -7.35 -2.02 0.26
N MET A 40 -7.47 -2.78 1.33
CA MET A 40 -6.35 -3.02 2.25
C MET A 40 -6.14 -4.50 2.45
N HIS A 41 -4.89 -4.92 2.34
CA HIS A 41 -4.46 -6.24 2.78
C HIS A 41 -3.51 -6.04 3.95
N SER A 42 -3.96 -6.36 5.14
CA SER A 42 -3.15 -6.28 6.36
C SER A 42 -2.49 -7.64 6.59
N VAL A 43 -1.18 -7.72 6.37
CA VAL A 43 -0.44 -8.97 6.52
C VAL A 43 -0.21 -9.28 8.00
N ASN A 44 0.05 -10.55 8.32
CA ASN A 44 0.44 -10.92 9.68
C ASN A 44 1.88 -10.46 9.93
N PHE A 45 2.04 -9.48 10.81
CA PHE A 45 3.35 -8.90 11.09
C PHE A 45 4.36 -9.92 11.64
N ALA A 46 3.89 -10.93 12.37
CA ALA A 46 4.81 -11.95 12.90
C ALA A 46 5.58 -12.66 11.78
N THR A 47 4.92 -12.95 10.66
CA THR A 47 5.57 -13.54 9.49
C THR A 47 6.65 -12.65 8.92
N ILE A 48 6.33 -11.37 8.72
CA ILE A 48 7.27 -10.40 8.15
C ILE A 48 8.42 -10.14 9.11
N ALA A 49 8.14 -9.96 10.41
CA ALA A 49 9.15 -9.72 11.42
C ALA A 49 10.17 -10.87 11.50
N ALA A 50 9.69 -12.11 11.43
CA ALA A 50 10.57 -13.29 11.43
C ALA A 50 11.50 -13.30 10.21
N LEU A 51 10.98 -12.96 9.04
CA LEU A 51 11.78 -12.90 7.81
C LEU A 51 12.81 -11.76 7.87
N GLN A 52 12.43 -10.61 8.41
CA GLN A 52 13.36 -9.49 8.62
C GLN A 52 14.49 -9.88 9.58
N SER A 53 14.14 -10.49 10.71
CA SER A 53 15.12 -10.88 11.74
C SER A 53 16.12 -11.90 11.23
N SER A 54 15.69 -12.82 10.36
CA SER A 54 16.58 -13.81 9.77
C SER A 54 17.33 -13.29 8.53
N GLY A 55 17.06 -12.07 8.11
CA GLY A 55 17.66 -11.49 6.91
C GLY A 55 17.13 -12.07 5.60
N ASN A 56 16.00 -12.79 5.64
CA ASN A 56 15.44 -13.42 4.46
C ASN A 56 14.55 -12.42 3.67
N TRP A 57 15.20 -11.43 3.09
CA TRP A 57 14.52 -10.37 2.34
C TRP A 57 13.87 -10.87 1.06
N SER A 58 14.44 -11.90 0.43
CA SER A 58 13.86 -12.50 -0.76
C SER A 58 12.48 -13.08 -0.49
N GLN A 59 12.33 -13.82 0.60
CA GLN A 59 11.03 -14.40 0.96
C GLN A 59 10.05 -13.32 1.43
N ALA A 60 10.54 -12.32 2.18
CA ALA A 60 9.70 -11.18 2.59
C ALA A 60 9.15 -10.46 1.36
N GLY A 61 9.98 -10.24 0.35
CA GLY A 61 9.55 -9.65 -0.92
C GLY A 61 8.47 -10.46 -1.62
N LYS A 62 8.61 -11.78 -1.63
CA LYS A 62 7.60 -12.67 -2.24
C LYS A 62 6.26 -12.59 -1.52
N VAL A 63 6.27 -12.58 -0.19
CA VAL A 63 5.04 -12.45 0.60
C VAL A 63 4.32 -11.14 0.27
N LEU A 64 5.05 -10.04 0.22
CA LEU A 64 4.46 -8.74 -0.09
C LEU A 64 4.04 -8.64 -1.55
N ALA A 65 4.78 -9.25 -2.46
CA ALA A 65 4.40 -9.30 -3.87
C ALA A 65 3.08 -10.06 -4.07
N GLU A 66 2.87 -11.16 -3.35
CA GLU A 66 1.60 -11.88 -3.36
C GLU A 66 0.45 -11.02 -2.86
N SER A 67 0.69 -10.22 -1.82
CA SER A 67 -0.28 -9.27 -1.31
C SER A 67 -0.66 -8.25 -2.38
N ALA A 68 0.34 -7.69 -3.08
CA ALA A 68 0.11 -6.73 -4.16
C ALA A 68 -0.71 -7.33 -5.29
N VAL A 69 -0.41 -8.57 -5.68
CA VAL A 69 -1.17 -9.29 -6.71
C VAL A 69 -2.64 -9.44 -6.32
N LYS A 70 -2.90 -9.81 -5.06
CA LYS A 70 -4.28 -9.93 -4.56
C LYS A 70 -5.02 -8.60 -4.67
N LEU A 71 -4.38 -7.51 -4.29
CA LEU A 71 -4.98 -6.17 -4.37
C LEU A 71 -5.25 -5.78 -5.81
N GLU A 72 -4.31 -6.05 -6.71
CA GLU A 72 -4.49 -5.78 -8.13
C GLU A 72 -5.67 -6.57 -8.70
N GLN A 73 -5.79 -7.84 -8.35
CA GLN A 73 -6.89 -8.70 -8.79
C GLN A 73 -8.24 -8.21 -8.26
N MET A 74 -8.26 -7.55 -7.11
CA MET A 74 -9.46 -6.97 -6.53
C MET A 74 -9.83 -5.62 -7.14
N GLY A 75 -9.00 -5.07 -8.00
CA GLY A 75 -9.27 -3.82 -8.68
C GLY A 75 -8.44 -2.62 -8.26
N ALA A 76 -7.42 -2.82 -7.43
CA ALA A 76 -6.51 -1.73 -7.08
C ALA A 76 -5.80 -1.21 -8.34
N GLN A 77 -5.76 0.09 -8.50
CA GLN A 77 -5.15 0.76 -9.65
C GLN A 77 -3.76 1.31 -9.34
N ALA A 78 -3.37 1.26 -8.07
CA ALA A 78 -2.03 1.58 -7.60
C ALA A 78 -1.81 0.87 -6.26
N ILE A 79 -0.57 0.56 -5.95
CA ILE A 79 -0.21 -0.12 -4.70
C ILE A 79 0.59 0.84 -3.82
N VAL A 80 0.23 0.89 -2.54
CA VAL A 80 0.95 1.66 -1.53
C VAL A 80 1.46 0.70 -0.47
N LEU A 81 2.75 0.78 -0.17
CA LEU A 81 3.36 -0.02 0.89
C LEU A 81 3.39 0.81 2.17
N ALA A 82 2.59 0.41 3.15
CA ALA A 82 2.39 1.17 4.39
C ALA A 82 3.49 0.89 5.42
N THR A 83 4.74 1.03 5.01
CA THR A 83 5.91 0.92 5.90
C THR A 83 7.13 1.52 5.21
N ASN A 84 8.01 2.10 6.00
CA ASN A 84 9.27 2.64 5.50
C ASN A 84 10.42 1.62 5.57
N THR A 85 10.24 0.53 6.32
CA THR A 85 11.32 -0.42 6.56
C THR A 85 11.47 -1.48 5.46
N MET A 86 10.50 -1.57 4.55
CA MET A 86 10.46 -2.62 3.52
C MET A 86 10.82 -2.10 2.13
N HIS A 87 11.53 -0.99 2.02
CA HIS A 87 11.92 -0.44 0.71
C HIS A 87 12.82 -1.38 -0.11
N LYS A 88 13.59 -2.25 0.56
CA LYS A 88 14.46 -3.21 -0.11
C LYS A 88 13.70 -4.19 -1.00
N VAL A 89 12.43 -4.41 -0.72
CA VAL A 89 11.61 -5.37 -1.46
C VAL A 89 10.74 -4.72 -2.53
N ALA A 90 10.78 -3.40 -2.64
CA ALA A 90 9.97 -2.68 -3.61
C ALA A 90 10.14 -3.19 -5.05
N PRO A 91 11.35 -3.45 -5.56
CA PRO A 91 11.52 -3.99 -6.92
C PRO A 91 10.79 -5.33 -7.12
N THR A 92 10.80 -6.21 -6.13
CA THR A 92 10.12 -7.50 -6.21
C THR A 92 8.61 -7.31 -6.34
N ILE A 93 8.06 -6.35 -5.59
CA ILE A 93 6.63 -6.02 -5.67
C ILE A 93 6.29 -5.43 -7.03
N GLU A 94 7.08 -4.47 -7.50
CA GLU A 94 6.86 -3.81 -8.78
C GLU A 94 6.85 -4.79 -9.96
N GLU A 95 7.71 -5.80 -9.92
CA GLU A 95 7.77 -6.82 -10.96
C GLU A 95 6.55 -7.74 -10.97
N ALA A 96 5.88 -7.89 -9.84
CA ALA A 96 4.76 -8.82 -9.68
C ALA A 96 3.44 -8.26 -10.17
N VAL A 97 3.29 -6.94 -10.30
CA VAL A 97 2.04 -6.28 -10.68
C VAL A 97 2.24 -5.36 -11.86
N LYS A 98 1.14 -5.07 -12.56
CA LYS A 98 1.14 -4.13 -13.69
C LYS A 98 0.84 -2.70 -13.25
N VAL A 99 0.14 -2.55 -12.13
CA VAL A 99 -0.17 -1.23 -11.57
C VAL A 99 1.06 -0.67 -10.85
N PRO A 100 1.19 0.66 -10.73
CA PRO A 100 2.38 1.23 -10.10
C PRO A 100 2.41 0.99 -8.59
N LEU A 101 3.62 0.81 -8.05
CA LEU A 101 3.90 0.91 -6.63
C LEU A 101 4.33 2.34 -6.37
N ILE A 102 3.59 3.07 -5.57
CA ILE A 102 3.80 4.51 -5.40
C ILE A 102 3.88 4.91 -3.93
N HIS A 103 4.51 6.05 -3.70
CA HIS A 103 4.60 6.64 -2.38
C HIS A 103 3.21 7.15 -1.94
N VAL A 104 2.94 7.16 -0.63
CA VAL A 104 1.62 7.51 -0.10
C VAL A 104 1.15 8.90 -0.57
N VAL A 105 2.04 9.88 -0.60
CA VAL A 105 1.70 11.25 -1.04
C VAL A 105 1.36 11.27 -2.53
N ASP A 106 2.17 10.58 -3.34
CA ASP A 106 1.94 10.47 -4.78
C ASP A 106 0.68 9.67 -5.09
N ALA A 107 0.40 8.64 -4.28
CA ALA A 107 -0.82 7.85 -4.41
C ALA A 107 -2.07 8.72 -4.26
N THR A 108 -2.06 9.61 -3.27
CA THR A 108 -3.16 10.52 -3.01
C THR A 108 -3.36 11.47 -4.19
N ALA A 109 -2.27 12.05 -4.70
CA ALA A 109 -2.33 12.95 -5.85
C ALA A 109 -2.86 12.23 -7.10
N ASP A 110 -2.39 11.01 -7.35
CA ASP A 110 -2.84 10.21 -8.50
C ASP A 110 -4.32 9.85 -8.40
N ALA A 111 -4.79 9.52 -7.21
CA ALA A 111 -6.20 9.20 -7.00
C ALA A 111 -7.09 10.39 -7.33
N ILE A 112 -6.66 11.59 -6.95
CA ILE A 112 -7.39 12.83 -7.21
C ILE A 112 -7.37 13.18 -8.70
N LYS A 113 -6.21 13.08 -9.35
CA LYS A 113 -6.06 13.37 -10.78
C LYS A 113 -6.94 12.49 -11.66
N ALA A 114 -7.11 11.22 -11.28
CA ALA A 114 -7.93 10.29 -12.05
C ALA A 114 -9.41 10.66 -12.06
N ARG A 115 -9.83 11.52 -11.17
CA ARG A 115 -11.21 12.00 -11.15
C ARG A 115 -11.50 12.96 -12.29
N GLY A 116 -10.49 13.50 -12.82
CA GLY A 116 -10.63 14.34 -13.99
C GLY A 116 -10.54 15.55 -14.13
#